data_9c979e10ebddced511b8baa2efe89187
#
_entry.id   9c979e10ebddced511b8baa2efe89187
#
_cell.length_a   1.000
_cell.length_b   1.000
_cell.length_c   1.000
_cell.angle_alpha   90.00
_cell.angle_beta   90.00
_cell.angle_gamma   90.00
#
_symmetry.space_group_name_H-M   'P 1'
#
loop_
_entity.id
_entity.type
_entity.pdbx_description
1 polymer ?
#
loop_
_entity_poly.entity_id
_entity_poly.type
_entity_poly.pdbx_seq_one_letter_code
_entity_poly.pdbx_strand_id
1 'polypeptide(L)'
;AKLVKAPFIKVEATRFTEVGYVGRDVEQMIRDLVESAIHIVREAQRKDVTAKAEINAEERVLDALVGDKASPDTRAKFRKLLREGDLSTKEIEVEVAANSSPTMPSFEVPGMPGASMGMLNLSDMFGKAFSGQTTTKKMPVSESYEVLMSDEADKLLDEDAIIREAISLVENTGIVFIDEIDKIT
;
A
#
# COMPACT_ATOMS: atom_id res chain seq x y z
N ALA A 1 10.75 17.09 11.79
CA ALA A 1 10.37 15.74 11.39
C ALA A 1 10.53 15.54 9.88
N LYS A 2 9.84 16.31 9.01
CA LYS A 2 9.94 16.12 7.53
C LYS A 2 11.36 16.23 6.95
N LEU A 3 12.21 17.13 7.47
CA LEU A 3 13.60 17.31 7.02
C LEU A 3 14.52 16.14 7.40
N VAL A 4 14.24 15.47 8.51
CA VAL A 4 15.11 14.41 9.07
C VAL A 4 14.56 13.01 8.76
N LYS A 5 13.38 12.90 8.09
CA LYS A 5 12.66 11.64 7.85
C LYS A 5 12.43 10.80 9.13
N ALA A 6 12.38 11.45 10.30
CA ALA A 6 12.12 10.78 11.57
C ALA A 6 10.62 10.50 11.72
N PRO A 7 10.23 9.30 12.16
CA PRO A 7 8.85 9.01 12.51
C PRO A 7 8.41 9.93 13.65
N PHE A 8 7.22 10.51 13.49
CA PHE A 8 6.71 11.51 14.43
C PHE A 8 5.22 11.32 14.61
N ILE A 9 4.78 11.33 15.86
CA ILE A 9 3.37 11.44 16.22
C ILE A 9 3.17 12.56 17.24
N LYS A 10 1.99 13.17 17.20
CA LYS A 10 1.52 14.12 18.20
C LYS A 10 0.28 13.52 18.89
N VAL A 11 0.32 13.49 20.21
CA VAL A 11 -0.77 12.97 21.04
C VAL A 11 -1.14 13.98 22.11
N GLU A 12 -2.42 14.03 22.50
CA GLU A 12 -2.91 14.83 23.60
C GLU A 12 -2.87 13.99 24.87
N ALA A 13 -2.25 14.49 25.95
CA ALA A 13 -2.12 13.77 27.22
C ALA A 13 -3.47 13.35 27.80
N THR A 14 -4.51 14.17 27.60
CA THR A 14 -5.88 13.91 28.07
C THR A 14 -6.54 12.67 27.47
N ARG A 15 -5.98 12.11 26.38
CA ARG A 15 -6.45 10.84 25.79
C ARG A 15 -6.01 9.60 26.58
N PHE A 16 -5.05 9.77 27.46
CA PHE A 16 -4.49 8.70 28.27
C PHE A 16 -4.93 8.92 29.73
N THR A 17 -5.97 8.23 30.15
CA THR A 17 -6.45 8.29 31.54
C THR A 17 -5.97 7.07 32.30
N GLU A 18 -5.56 7.27 33.57
CA GLU A 18 -5.13 6.19 34.49
C GLU A 18 -6.22 5.15 34.76
N VAL A 19 -7.48 5.48 34.48
CA VAL A 19 -8.61 4.60 34.73
C VAL A 19 -9.10 4.04 33.41
N GLY A 20 -8.68 2.84 33.08
CA GLY A 20 -8.89 2.05 31.86
C GLY A 20 -10.30 1.94 31.26
N TYR A 21 -11.09 2.98 31.26
CA TYR A 21 -12.47 2.92 30.80
C TYR A 21 -12.77 3.57 29.43
N VAL A 22 -11.94 4.51 28.94
CA VAL A 22 -12.15 5.14 27.62
C VAL A 22 -10.86 5.74 27.03
N GLY A 23 -9.66 5.41 27.52
CA GLY A 23 -8.40 5.94 27.02
C GLY A 23 -7.77 5.00 25.98
N ARG A 24 -7.09 5.58 24.98
CA ARG A 24 -6.16 4.80 24.16
C ARG A 24 -5.01 4.33 25.04
N ASP A 25 -4.69 3.04 24.94
CA ASP A 25 -3.53 2.50 25.65
C ASP A 25 -2.24 3.20 25.19
N VAL A 26 -1.29 3.39 26.10
CA VAL A 26 0.05 3.94 25.79
C VAL A 26 0.71 3.14 24.66
N GLU A 27 0.44 1.83 24.61
CA GLU A 27 0.89 0.95 23.54
C GLU A 27 0.39 1.40 22.15
N GLN A 28 -0.80 2.01 22.06
CA GLN A 28 -1.33 2.48 20.79
C GLN A 28 -0.47 3.62 20.21
N MET A 29 0.12 4.46 21.04
CA MET A 29 1.08 5.49 20.58
C MET A 29 2.27 4.85 19.85
N ILE A 30 2.82 3.79 20.44
CA ILE A 30 3.98 3.12 19.83
C ILE A 30 3.58 2.43 18.53
N ARG A 31 2.39 1.84 18.45
CA ARG A 31 1.87 1.26 17.22
C ARG A 31 1.70 2.32 16.13
N ASP A 32 1.08 3.44 16.44
CA ASP A 32 0.88 4.55 15.49
C ASP A 32 2.25 5.12 15.03
N LEU A 33 3.25 5.17 15.91
CA LEU A 33 4.61 5.59 15.57
C LEU A 33 5.30 4.60 14.63
N VAL A 34 5.15 3.30 14.89
CA VAL A 34 5.68 2.24 14.02
C VAL A 34 5.00 2.26 12.65
N GLU A 35 3.67 2.44 12.59
CA GLU A 35 2.95 2.60 11.31
C GLU A 35 3.47 3.79 10.50
N SER A 36 3.70 4.93 11.18
CA SER A 36 4.32 6.10 10.54
C SER A 36 5.71 5.79 9.98
N ALA A 37 6.51 5.01 10.71
CA ALA A 37 7.83 4.59 10.26
C ALA A 37 7.76 3.62 9.07
N ILE A 38 6.86 2.63 9.10
CA ILE A 38 6.61 1.71 7.99
C ILE A 38 6.28 2.48 6.72
N HIS A 39 5.42 3.50 6.82
CA HIS A 39 5.09 4.34 5.67
C HIS A 39 6.32 5.08 5.12
N ILE A 40 7.16 5.66 6.00
CA ILE A 40 8.39 6.37 5.60
C ILE A 40 9.37 5.43 4.88
N VAL A 41 9.60 4.24 5.44
CA VAL A 41 10.53 3.25 4.88
C VAL A 41 10.00 2.72 3.56
N ARG A 42 8.72 2.37 3.49
CA ARG A 42 8.08 1.88 2.26
C ARG A 42 8.18 2.91 1.13
N GLU A 43 7.91 4.18 1.40
CA GLU A 43 8.05 5.26 0.43
C GLU A 43 9.50 5.45 -0.05
N ALA A 44 10.48 5.24 0.81
CA ALA A 44 11.89 5.30 0.43
C ALA A 44 12.25 4.12 -0.49
N GLN A 45 11.90 2.88 -0.08
CA GLN A 45 12.18 1.69 -0.86
C GLN A 45 11.42 1.66 -2.20
N ARG A 46 10.18 2.19 -2.25
CA ARG A 46 9.45 2.33 -3.52
C ARG A 46 10.21 3.17 -4.54
N LYS A 47 10.86 4.25 -4.10
CA LYS A 47 11.69 5.08 -4.99
C LYS A 47 12.88 4.33 -5.56
N ASP A 48 13.50 3.48 -4.74
CA ASP A 48 14.67 2.70 -5.14
C ASP A 48 14.31 1.63 -6.19
N VAL A 49 13.09 1.07 -6.13
CA VAL A 49 12.64 0.05 -7.08
C VAL A 49 11.90 0.61 -8.30
N THR A 50 11.64 1.93 -8.35
CA THR A 50 10.83 2.56 -9.41
C THR A 50 11.34 2.23 -10.82
N ALA A 51 12.64 2.37 -11.06
CA ALA A 51 13.22 2.10 -12.37
C ALA A 51 13.03 0.66 -12.83
N LYS A 52 13.11 -0.30 -11.90
CA LYS A 52 12.88 -1.72 -12.20
C LYS A 52 11.40 -2.02 -12.41
N ALA A 53 10.54 -1.40 -11.61
CA ALA A 53 9.09 -1.51 -11.74
C ALA A 53 8.61 -0.95 -13.09
N GLU A 54 9.20 0.15 -13.57
CA GLU A 54 8.91 0.74 -14.88
C GLU A 54 9.24 -0.22 -16.02
N ILE A 55 10.42 -0.86 -15.98
CA ILE A 55 10.82 -1.84 -16.99
C ILE A 55 9.84 -3.03 -17.00
N ASN A 56 9.49 -3.55 -15.81
CA ASN A 56 8.57 -4.67 -15.70
C ASN A 56 7.16 -4.29 -16.19
N ALA A 57 6.69 -3.09 -15.88
CA ALA A 57 5.40 -2.59 -16.35
C ALA A 57 5.37 -2.47 -17.88
N GLU A 58 6.45 -1.94 -18.51
CA GLU A 58 6.57 -1.88 -19.97
C GLU A 58 6.47 -3.28 -20.60
N GLU A 59 7.16 -4.28 -20.03
CA GLU A 59 7.09 -5.65 -20.52
C GLU A 59 5.65 -6.22 -20.44
N ARG A 60 4.95 -5.98 -19.33
CA ARG A 60 3.55 -6.44 -19.17
C ARG A 60 2.59 -5.76 -20.13
N VAL A 61 2.78 -4.48 -20.43
CA VAL A 61 2.00 -3.78 -21.47
C VAL A 61 2.28 -4.39 -22.84
N LEU A 62 3.54 -4.71 -23.14
CA LEU A 62 3.90 -5.38 -24.40
C LEU A 62 3.29 -6.78 -24.47
N ASP A 63 3.27 -7.54 -23.39
CA ASP A 63 2.63 -8.86 -23.35
C ASP A 63 1.12 -8.76 -23.64
N ALA A 64 0.45 -7.76 -23.07
CA ALA A 64 -0.96 -7.49 -23.33
C ALA A 64 -1.24 -7.03 -24.76
N LEU A 65 -0.28 -6.36 -25.42
CA LEU A 65 -0.43 -5.84 -26.78
C LEU A 65 -0.16 -6.87 -27.86
N VAL A 66 0.86 -7.72 -27.70
CA VAL A 66 1.37 -8.61 -28.75
C VAL A 66 1.49 -10.08 -28.31
N GLY A 67 1.21 -10.36 -27.04
CA GLY A 67 1.36 -11.68 -26.45
C GLY A 67 2.78 -11.98 -25.98
N ASP A 68 2.90 -12.88 -25.02
CA ASP A 68 4.15 -13.33 -24.40
C ASP A 68 5.12 -14.02 -25.38
N LYS A 69 4.57 -14.64 -26.44
CA LYS A 69 5.31 -15.39 -27.47
C LYS A 69 5.69 -14.57 -28.70
N ALA A 70 5.46 -13.26 -28.67
CA ALA A 70 5.81 -12.39 -29.80
C ALA A 70 7.32 -12.39 -30.08
N SER A 71 7.70 -12.29 -31.37
CA SER A 71 9.11 -12.25 -31.76
C SER A 71 9.82 -11.00 -31.18
N PRO A 72 11.14 -11.07 -30.93
CA PRO A 72 11.92 -9.92 -30.47
C PRO A 72 11.74 -8.67 -31.35
N ASP A 73 11.68 -8.86 -32.67
CA ASP A 73 11.49 -7.76 -33.61
C ASP A 73 10.10 -7.10 -33.49
N THR A 74 9.07 -7.92 -33.27
CA THR A 74 7.70 -7.42 -33.03
C THR A 74 7.67 -6.64 -31.71
N ARG A 75 8.22 -7.18 -30.63
CA ARG A 75 8.30 -6.50 -29.33
C ARG A 75 9.05 -5.17 -29.45
N ALA A 76 10.17 -5.14 -30.14
CA ALA A 76 10.97 -3.91 -30.36
C ALA A 76 10.17 -2.82 -31.10
N LYS A 77 9.39 -3.20 -32.13
CA LYS A 77 8.52 -2.27 -32.87
C LYS A 77 7.42 -1.70 -31.98
N PHE A 78 6.73 -2.57 -31.23
CA PHE A 78 5.65 -2.12 -30.33
C PHE A 78 6.17 -1.31 -29.16
N ARG A 79 7.36 -1.63 -28.62
CA ARG A 79 8.04 -0.82 -27.60
C ARG A 79 8.34 0.60 -28.11
N LYS A 80 8.75 0.73 -29.35
CA LYS A 80 8.96 2.04 -29.97
C LYS A 80 7.67 2.83 -30.04
N LEU A 81 6.58 2.25 -30.59
CA LEU A 81 5.26 2.87 -30.68
C LEU A 81 4.69 3.24 -29.29
N LEU A 82 4.93 2.38 -28.29
CA LEU A 82 4.53 2.64 -26.91
C LEU A 82 5.21 3.90 -26.34
N ARG A 83 6.51 4.03 -26.55
CA ARG A 83 7.31 5.19 -26.09
C ARG A 83 7.02 6.46 -26.88
N GLU A 84 6.61 6.36 -28.15
CA GLU A 84 6.16 7.47 -28.97
C GLU A 84 4.73 7.92 -28.65
N GLY A 85 3.98 7.12 -27.84
CA GLY A 85 2.63 7.45 -27.41
C GLY A 85 1.52 7.06 -28.41
N ASP A 86 1.87 6.46 -29.54
CA ASP A 86 0.93 6.09 -30.61
C ASP A 86 -0.12 5.05 -30.18
N LEU A 87 0.16 4.33 -29.08
CA LEU A 87 -0.71 3.29 -28.55
C LEU A 87 -1.49 3.73 -27.30
N SER A 88 -1.41 4.98 -26.90
CA SER A 88 -1.95 5.49 -25.61
C SER A 88 -3.44 5.22 -25.41
N THR A 89 -4.24 5.32 -26.49
CA THR A 89 -5.70 5.13 -26.46
C THR A 89 -6.15 3.69 -26.73
N LYS A 90 -5.20 2.79 -27.05
CA LYS A 90 -5.52 1.40 -27.31
C LYS A 90 -5.91 0.70 -26.02
N GLU A 91 -7.06 0.01 -26.02
CA GLU A 91 -7.49 -0.80 -24.88
C GLU A 91 -6.71 -2.11 -24.82
N ILE A 92 -6.26 -2.45 -23.63
CA ILE A 92 -5.61 -3.73 -23.31
C ILE A 92 -6.24 -4.35 -22.06
N GLU A 93 -6.12 -5.65 -21.95
CA GLU A 93 -6.50 -6.40 -20.77
C GLU A 93 -5.24 -6.71 -19.97
N VAL A 94 -5.20 -6.28 -18.72
CA VAL A 94 -4.06 -6.49 -17.81
C VAL A 94 -4.52 -7.16 -16.54
N GLU A 95 -3.74 -8.10 -16.07
CA GLU A 95 -3.92 -8.70 -14.74
C GLU A 95 -3.23 -7.82 -13.70
N VAL A 96 -3.97 -7.39 -12.71
CA VAL A 96 -3.45 -6.61 -11.57
C VAL A 96 -3.82 -7.31 -10.28
N ALA A 97 -3.02 -7.12 -9.24
CA ALA A 97 -3.39 -7.59 -7.92
C ALA A 97 -4.79 -7.04 -7.58
N ALA A 98 -5.67 -7.91 -7.13
CA ALA A 98 -6.95 -7.49 -6.62
C ALA A 98 -6.64 -6.65 -5.38
N ASN A 99 -6.58 -5.31 -5.56
CA ASN A 99 -6.54 -4.41 -4.42
C ASN A 99 -7.76 -4.75 -3.58
N SER A 100 -7.53 -5.32 -2.43
CA SER A 100 -8.51 -5.45 -1.38
C SER A 100 -8.83 -4.05 -0.81
N SER A 101 -9.33 -3.16 -1.68
CA SER A 101 -10.21 -2.10 -1.21
C SER A 101 -11.47 -2.83 -0.79
N PRO A 102 -11.79 -2.86 0.49
CA PRO A 102 -13.03 -3.45 0.95
C PRO A 102 -14.19 -2.49 0.59
N THR A 103 -14.54 -2.40 -0.67
CA THR A 103 -15.90 -2.13 -1.07
C THR A 103 -16.65 -3.46 -0.99
N MET A 104 -16.61 -4.07 0.20
CA MET A 104 -17.64 -5.04 0.52
C MET A 104 -18.95 -4.27 0.57
N PRO A 105 -19.99 -4.70 -0.18
CA PRO A 105 -21.33 -4.27 0.14
C PRO A 105 -21.54 -4.63 1.62
N SER A 106 -21.81 -3.62 2.44
CA SER A 106 -22.20 -3.82 3.83
C SER A 106 -23.46 -4.67 3.81
N PHE A 107 -23.32 -5.96 4.01
CA PHE A 107 -24.43 -6.81 4.33
C PHE A 107 -24.85 -6.43 5.75
N GLU A 108 -25.74 -5.46 5.86
CA GLU A 108 -26.52 -5.28 7.06
C GLU A 108 -27.38 -6.54 7.21
N VAL A 109 -26.98 -7.40 8.13
CA VAL A 109 -27.82 -8.53 8.54
C VAL A 109 -28.94 -7.92 9.39
N PRO A 110 -30.21 -7.86 8.90
CA PRO A 110 -31.30 -7.29 9.68
C PRO A 110 -31.52 -8.17 10.92
N GLY A 111 -31.24 -7.63 12.11
CA GLY A 111 -31.62 -8.27 13.36
C GLY A 111 -30.53 -8.52 14.41
N MET A 112 -29.28 -8.13 14.21
CA MET A 112 -28.24 -8.23 15.25
C MET A 112 -27.59 -6.87 15.52
N PRO A 113 -28.04 -6.09 16.49
CA PRO A 113 -27.31 -4.94 16.97
C PRO A 113 -26.12 -5.41 17.79
N GLY A 114 -24.90 -5.24 17.28
CA GLY A 114 -23.66 -5.57 18.00
C GLY A 114 -22.61 -6.37 17.22
N ALA A 115 -22.83 -6.68 15.95
CA ALA A 115 -21.92 -7.50 15.13
C ALA A 115 -20.61 -6.81 14.65
N SER A 116 -20.27 -5.63 15.17
CA SER A 116 -19.04 -4.92 14.76
C SER A 116 -17.75 -5.56 15.29
N MET A 117 -17.82 -6.43 16.29
CA MET A 117 -16.65 -7.04 16.93
C MET A 117 -16.12 -8.30 16.21
N GLY A 118 -16.95 -8.92 15.35
CA GLY A 118 -16.55 -10.08 14.53
C GLY A 118 -15.90 -9.72 13.19
N MET A 119 -16.04 -8.47 12.74
CA MET A 119 -15.60 -8.02 11.43
C MET A 119 -14.06 -7.85 11.32
N LEU A 120 -13.39 -7.49 12.40
CA LEU A 120 -11.93 -7.29 12.40
C LEU A 120 -11.16 -8.59 12.15
N ASN A 121 -11.61 -9.70 12.74
CA ASN A 121 -10.98 -11.00 12.52
C ASN A 121 -11.32 -11.63 11.17
N LEU A 122 -12.48 -11.31 10.60
CA LEU A 122 -12.89 -11.80 9.30
C LEU A 122 -12.10 -11.10 8.19
N SER A 123 -11.82 -9.81 8.33
CA SER A 123 -11.01 -9.01 7.40
C SER A 123 -9.57 -9.54 7.31
N ASP A 124 -8.95 -9.92 8.43
CA ASP A 124 -7.62 -10.52 8.47
C ASP A 124 -7.60 -11.96 7.89
N MET A 125 -8.67 -12.72 8.13
CA MET A 125 -8.77 -14.08 7.61
C MET A 125 -9.03 -14.10 6.10
N PHE A 126 -9.88 -13.19 5.61
CA PHE A 126 -10.12 -13.01 4.17
C PHE A 126 -8.95 -12.31 3.47
N GLY A 127 -8.28 -11.35 4.10
CA GLY A 127 -7.10 -10.69 3.56
C GLY A 127 -5.98 -11.67 3.20
N LYS A 128 -5.72 -12.65 4.05
CA LYS A 128 -4.74 -13.73 3.78
C LYS A 128 -5.22 -14.76 2.76
N ALA A 129 -6.53 -14.99 2.65
CA ALA A 129 -7.10 -15.93 1.66
C ALA A 129 -7.18 -15.32 0.24
N PHE A 130 -7.25 -14.00 0.14
CA PHE A 130 -7.33 -13.27 -1.13
C PHE A 130 -6.02 -12.57 -1.53
N SER A 131 -4.98 -12.60 -0.67
CA SER A 131 -3.65 -12.13 -1.04
C SER A 131 -3.07 -13.06 -2.11
N GLY A 132 -3.12 -12.61 -3.35
CA GLY A 132 -2.67 -13.39 -4.51
C GLY A 132 -3.74 -13.56 -5.61
N GLN A 133 -4.97 -13.11 -5.39
CA GLN A 133 -5.94 -13.07 -6.47
C GLN A 133 -5.61 -11.89 -7.40
N THR A 134 -5.43 -12.22 -8.67
CA THR A 134 -5.34 -11.25 -9.75
C THR A 134 -6.74 -11.01 -10.34
N THR A 135 -7.00 -9.78 -10.70
CA THR A 135 -8.22 -9.40 -11.43
C THR A 135 -7.82 -8.85 -12.79
N THR A 136 -8.43 -9.36 -13.84
CA THR A 136 -8.26 -8.81 -15.19
C THR A 136 -9.06 -7.53 -15.32
N LYS A 137 -8.38 -6.44 -15.67
CA LYS A 137 -9.02 -5.13 -15.93
C LYS A 137 -8.75 -4.74 -17.39
N LYS A 138 -9.79 -4.21 -18.05
CA LYS A 138 -9.68 -3.64 -19.37
C LYS A 138 -9.56 -2.13 -19.25
N MET A 139 -8.51 -1.55 -19.81
CA MET A 139 -8.21 -0.12 -19.72
C MET A 139 -7.31 0.35 -20.86
N PRO A 140 -7.26 1.68 -21.16
CA PRO A 140 -6.31 2.24 -22.11
C PRO A 140 -4.86 2.02 -21.68
N VAL A 141 -3.95 1.91 -22.64
CA VAL A 141 -2.50 1.78 -22.38
C VAL A 141 -1.98 2.90 -21.49
N SER A 142 -2.43 4.14 -21.69
CA SER A 142 -2.02 5.29 -20.88
C SER A 142 -2.33 5.12 -19.38
N GLU A 143 -3.47 4.55 -19.04
CA GLU A 143 -3.88 4.31 -17.66
C GLU A 143 -3.25 3.04 -17.09
N SER A 144 -3.05 2.03 -17.94
CA SER A 144 -2.48 0.75 -17.51
C SER A 144 -1.05 0.89 -16.98
N TYR A 145 -0.30 1.86 -17.50
CA TYR A 145 1.11 2.06 -17.15
C TYR A 145 1.29 2.41 -15.67
N GLU A 146 0.51 3.37 -15.15
CA GLU A 146 0.56 3.77 -13.74
C GLU A 146 0.13 2.62 -12.81
N VAL A 147 -0.93 1.92 -13.20
CA VAL A 147 -1.46 0.79 -12.40
C VAL A 147 -0.44 -0.35 -12.34
N LEU A 148 0.14 -0.72 -13.48
CA LEU A 148 1.13 -1.78 -13.56
C LEU A 148 2.45 -1.42 -12.88
N MET A 149 2.89 -0.17 -13.00
CA MET A 149 4.10 0.31 -12.31
C MET A 149 3.93 0.26 -10.80
N SER A 150 2.76 0.63 -10.28
CA SER A 150 2.46 0.50 -8.84
C SER A 150 2.44 -0.97 -8.40
N ASP A 151 1.79 -1.85 -9.16
CA ASP A 151 1.70 -3.28 -8.88
C ASP A 151 3.09 -3.95 -8.91
N GLU A 152 3.93 -3.59 -9.87
CA GLU A 152 5.31 -4.10 -9.95
C GLU A 152 6.22 -3.54 -8.85
N ALA A 153 6.05 -2.28 -8.47
CA ALA A 153 6.78 -1.73 -7.35
C ALA A 153 6.43 -2.46 -6.04
N ASP A 154 5.15 -2.72 -5.79
CA ASP A 154 4.70 -3.44 -4.60
C ASP A 154 5.24 -4.88 -4.55
N LYS A 155 5.34 -5.57 -5.70
CA LYS A 155 5.94 -6.92 -5.78
C LYS A 155 7.45 -6.94 -5.51
N LEU A 156 8.13 -5.82 -5.72
CA LEU A 156 9.58 -5.71 -5.50
C LEU A 156 9.94 -5.33 -4.06
N LEU A 157 8.96 -4.99 -3.23
CA LEU A 157 9.17 -4.65 -1.83
C LEU A 157 9.24 -5.91 -0.97
N ASP A 158 10.17 -5.91 -0.01
CA ASP A 158 10.27 -6.93 1.05
C ASP A 158 9.60 -6.38 2.32
N GLU A 159 8.35 -6.79 2.58
CA GLU A 159 7.57 -6.33 3.73
C GLU A 159 8.26 -6.65 5.07
N ASP A 160 8.92 -7.79 5.20
CA ASP A 160 9.64 -8.15 6.42
C ASP A 160 10.87 -7.26 6.63
N ALA A 161 11.57 -6.90 5.55
CA ALA A 161 12.67 -5.95 5.61
C ALA A 161 12.19 -4.55 5.99
N ILE A 162 11.06 -4.10 5.43
CA ILE A 162 10.42 -2.81 5.75
C ILE A 162 10.08 -2.75 7.24
N ILE A 163 9.45 -3.78 7.77
CA ILE A 163 9.06 -3.82 9.20
C ILE A 163 10.30 -3.76 10.10
N ARG A 164 11.33 -4.55 9.81
CA ARG A 164 12.58 -4.52 10.60
C ARG A 164 13.25 -3.14 10.57
N GLU A 165 13.34 -2.54 9.40
CA GLU A 165 13.92 -1.21 9.22
C GLU A 165 13.09 -0.13 9.93
N ALA A 166 11.76 -0.20 9.85
CA ALA A 166 10.84 0.72 10.51
C ALA A 166 10.97 0.65 12.05
N ILE A 167 11.07 -0.56 12.63
CA ILE A 167 11.29 -0.73 14.07
C ILE A 167 12.61 -0.08 14.47
N SER A 168 13.69 -0.37 13.75
CA SER A 168 14.99 0.24 14.00
C SER A 168 14.96 1.77 13.88
N LEU A 169 14.22 2.30 12.91
CA LEU A 169 14.04 3.73 12.71
C LEU A 169 13.31 4.37 13.89
N VAL A 170 12.27 3.71 14.42
CA VAL A 170 11.53 4.17 15.61
C VAL A 170 12.41 4.17 16.86
N GLU A 171 13.15 3.09 17.09
CA GLU A 171 14.04 2.94 18.26
C GLU A 171 15.13 4.01 18.29
N ASN A 172 15.66 4.40 17.13
CA ASN A 172 16.79 5.33 17.06
C ASN A 172 16.38 6.80 16.88
N THR A 173 15.24 7.08 16.21
CA THR A 173 14.87 8.43 15.78
C THR A 173 13.41 8.78 15.99
N GLY A 174 12.61 7.86 16.55
CA GLY A 174 11.19 8.07 16.80
C GLY A 174 10.93 9.23 17.75
N ILE A 175 9.96 10.08 17.44
CA ILE A 175 9.61 11.26 18.25
C ILE A 175 8.13 11.20 18.57
N VAL A 176 7.82 11.20 19.88
CA VAL A 176 6.45 11.38 20.38
C VAL A 176 6.35 12.76 21.02
N PHE A 177 5.45 13.58 20.51
CA PHE A 177 5.14 14.89 21.10
C PHE A 177 3.85 14.76 21.90
N ILE A 178 3.94 15.03 23.22
CA ILE A 178 2.79 14.99 24.12
C ILE A 178 2.37 16.43 24.38
N ASP A 179 1.14 16.76 24.00
CA ASP A 179 0.50 18.06 24.20
C ASP A 179 -0.49 18.01 25.37
N GLU A 180 -0.88 19.17 25.92
CA GLU A 180 -1.89 19.31 26.96
C GLU A 180 -1.57 18.56 28.27
N ILE A 181 -0.27 18.43 28.62
CA ILE A 181 0.16 17.71 29.81
C ILE A 181 -0.31 18.41 31.12
N ASP A 182 -0.56 19.72 31.05
CA ASP A 182 -1.10 20.53 32.15
C ASP A 182 -2.57 20.17 32.50
N LYS A 183 -3.27 19.46 31.66
CA LYS A 183 -4.67 19.09 31.90
C LYS A 183 -4.85 17.74 32.61
N ILE A 184 -3.77 17.02 32.86
CA ILE A 184 -3.79 15.70 33.53
C ILE A 184 -3.22 15.76 34.96
N THR A 185 -2.87 16.94 35.45
CA THR A 185 -2.38 17.19 36.85
C THR A 185 -3.52 17.48 37.80
#